data_920313602df69906c02ed628d1186761
#
_entry.id   920313602df69906c02ed628d1186761
#
_cell.length_a   1.000
_cell.length_b   1.000
_cell.length_c   1.000
_cell.angle_alpha   90.00
_cell.angle_beta   90.00
_cell.angle_gamma   90.00
#
_symmetry.space_group_name_H-M   'P 1'
#
loop_
_entity.id
_entity.type
_entity.pdbx_description
1 polymer ?
#
loop_
_entity_poly.entity_id
_entity_poly.type
_entity_poly.pdbx_seq_one_letter_code
_entity_poly.pdbx_strand_id
1 'polypeptide(L)' 'MNKEDLIRHCEQRIRLNKMYSCSCAKKILIEHKIFLELLRGRNINDMFDEKGEYINDEN' A
#
# COMPACT_ATOMS: atom_id res chain seq x y z
N MET A 1 16.33 -11.69 1.23
CA MET A 1 15.76 -10.35 1.47
C MET A 1 15.19 -10.30 2.88
N ASN A 2 15.61 -9.34 3.68
CA ASN A 2 15.07 -9.21 5.03
C ASN A 2 13.85 -8.28 5.04
N LYS A 3 13.22 -8.14 6.20
CA LYS A 3 12.00 -7.33 6.35
C LYS A 3 12.24 -5.87 5.96
N GLU A 4 13.39 -5.31 6.35
CA GLU A 4 13.71 -3.92 6.05
C GLU A 4 13.89 -3.68 4.56
N ASP A 5 14.54 -4.61 3.86
CA ASP A 5 14.70 -4.53 2.41
C ASP A 5 13.36 -4.61 1.71
N LEU A 6 12.46 -5.45 2.21
CA LEU A 6 11.13 -5.59 1.66
C LEU A 6 10.31 -4.30 1.84
N ILE A 7 10.43 -3.68 3.01
CA ILE A 7 9.78 -2.40 3.27
C ILE A 7 10.28 -1.33 2.30
N ARG A 8 11.59 -1.23 2.10
CA ARG A 8 12.17 -0.28 1.14
C ARG A 8 11.67 -0.54 -0.28
N HIS A 9 11.58 -1.81 -0.66
CA HIS A 9 11.07 -2.19 -1.98
C HIS A 9 9.64 -1.72 -2.16
N CYS A 10 8.78 -1.93 -1.17
CA CYS A 10 7.40 -1.49 -1.21
C CYS A 10 7.28 0.03 -1.29
N GLU A 11 8.08 0.75 -0.50
CA GLU A 11 8.09 2.21 -0.52
C GLU A 11 8.50 2.74 -1.89
N GLN A 12 9.50 2.13 -2.50
CA GLN A 12 9.96 2.51 -3.83
C GLN A 12 8.87 2.27 -4.88
N ARG A 13 8.19 1.13 -4.81
CA ARG A 13 7.11 0.80 -5.73
C ARG A 13 5.92 1.75 -5.57
N ILE A 14 5.59 2.12 -4.35
CA ILE A 14 4.55 3.10 -4.09
C ILE A 14 4.90 4.44 -4.74
N ARG A 15 6.13 4.88 -4.57
CA ARG A 15 6.61 6.14 -5.16
C ARG A 15 6.53 6.11 -6.67
N LEU A 16 6.96 5.02 -7.29
CA LEU A 16 6.91 4.87 -8.74
C LEU A 16 5.48 4.83 -9.27
N ASN A 17 4.60 4.13 -8.58
CA ASN A 17 3.21 3.99 -9.03
C ASN A 17 2.40 5.28 -8.86
N LYS A 18 2.81 6.16 -7.95
CA LYS A 18 2.18 7.48 -7.83
C LYS A 18 2.38 8.36 -9.07
N MET A 19 3.39 8.04 -9.87
CA MET A 19 3.67 8.79 -11.09
C MET A 19 2.74 8.42 -12.23
N TYR A 20 2.01 7.32 -12.11
CA TYR A 20 1.10 6.84 -13.14
C TYR A 20 -0.34 7.15 -12.76
N SER A 21 -1.17 7.51 -13.74
CA SER A 21 -2.55 7.90 -13.51
C SER A 21 -3.57 6.88 -14.00
N CYS A 22 -3.15 5.76 -14.56
CA CYS A 22 -4.08 4.75 -15.04
C CYS A 22 -4.69 3.95 -13.87
N SER A 23 -5.87 3.36 -14.10
CA SER A 23 -6.58 2.61 -13.06
C SER A 23 -5.80 1.39 -12.57
N CYS A 24 -5.04 0.75 -13.48
CA CYS A 24 -4.19 -0.38 -13.09
C CYS A 24 -3.11 0.04 -12.12
N ALA A 25 -2.48 1.20 -12.35
CA ALA A 25 -1.45 1.71 -11.46
C ALA A 25 -2.01 2.07 -10.09
N LYS A 26 -3.23 2.61 -10.04
CA LYS A 26 -3.89 2.92 -8.77
C LYS A 26 -4.15 1.66 -7.95
N LYS A 27 -4.59 0.59 -8.61
CA LYS A 27 -4.83 -0.68 -7.94
C LYS A 27 -3.53 -1.26 -7.38
N ILE A 28 -2.47 -1.24 -8.17
CA ILE A 28 -1.15 -1.72 -7.75
C ILE A 28 -0.64 -0.89 -6.57
N LEU A 29 -0.85 0.41 -6.61
CA LEU A 29 -0.47 1.31 -5.53
C LEU A 29 -1.14 0.93 -4.21
N ILE A 30 -2.44 0.68 -4.24
CA ILE A 30 -3.20 0.28 -3.06
C ILE A 30 -2.70 -1.06 -2.52
N GLU A 31 -2.44 -2.02 -3.39
CA GLU A 31 -1.93 -3.33 -2.98
C GLU A 31 -0.57 -3.21 -2.29
N HIS A 32 0.32 -2.38 -2.81
CA HIS A 32 1.62 -2.15 -2.19
C HIS A 32 1.50 -1.42 -0.84
N LYS A 33 0.57 -0.48 -0.72
CA LYS A 33 0.32 0.21 0.54
C LYS A 33 -0.18 -0.76 1.62
N ILE A 34 -1.10 -1.63 1.27
CA ILE A 34 -1.61 -2.66 2.18
C ILE A 34 -0.48 -3.57 2.63
N PHE A 35 0.31 -4.05 1.69
CA PHE A 35 1.44 -4.93 1.98
C PHE A 35 2.44 -4.25 2.92
N LEU A 36 2.76 -2.99 2.65
CA LEU A 36 3.69 -2.21 3.48
C LEU A 36 3.18 -2.08 4.91
N GLU A 37 1.90 -1.77 5.09
CA GLU A 37 1.30 -1.64 6.41
C GLU A 37 1.30 -2.95 7.18
N LEU A 38 1.06 -4.08 6.49
CA LEU A 38 1.16 -5.40 7.10
C LEU A 38 2.57 -5.70 7.57
N LEU A 39 3.58 -5.31 6.79
CA LEU A 39 4.98 -5.47 7.17
C LEU A 39 5.34 -4.65 8.40
N ARG A 40 4.69 -3.51 8.58
CA ARG A 40 4.88 -2.65 9.75
C ARG A 40 4.12 -3.13 10.98
N GLY A 41 3.38 -4.25 10.85
CA GLY A 41 2.64 -4.85 11.95
C GLY A 41 1.23 -4.34 12.13
N ARG A 42 0.72 -3.58 11.17
CA ARG A 42 -0.65 -3.08 11.23
C ARG A 42 -1.65 -4.18 10.91
N ASN A 43 -2.80 -4.17 11.59
CA ASN A 43 -3.85 -5.15 11.35
C ASN A 43 -4.60 -4.81 10.05
N ILE A 44 -4.84 -5.82 9.23
CA ILE A 44 -5.54 -5.62 7.96
C ILE A 44 -6.95 -5.07 8.17
N ASN A 45 -7.61 -5.43 9.26
CA ASN A 45 -8.96 -4.95 9.55
C ASN A 45 -9.02 -3.45 9.78
N ASP A 46 -7.90 -2.85 10.20
CA ASP A 46 -7.82 -1.41 10.41
C ASP A 46 -7.64 -0.62 9.12
N MET A 47 -7.40 -1.31 8.02
CA MET A 47 -7.17 -0.68 6.72
C MET A 47 -8.43 -0.54 5.88
N PHE A 48 -9.53 -1.14 6.32
CA PHE A 48 -10.79 -1.12 5.59
C PHE A 48 -11.91 -0.54 6.45
N ASP A 49 -12.83 0.16 5.81
CA ASP A 49 -13.98 0.73 6.49
C ASP A 49 -15.12 -0.29 6.63
N GLU A 50 -16.26 0.15 7.16
CA GLU A 50 -17.42 -0.72 7.37
C GLU A 50 -17.97 -1.31 6.08
N LYS A 51 -17.73 -0.63 4.97
CA LYS A 51 -18.18 -1.07 3.64
C LYS A 51 -17.20 -2.03 2.99
N GLY A 52 -16.04 -2.27 3.63
CA GLY A 52 -14.99 -3.10 3.08
C GLY A 52 -14.10 -2.37 2.08
N GLU A 53 -14.14 -1.06 2.06
CA GLU A 53 -13.30 -0.25 1.17
C GLU A 53 -12.03 0.21 1.90
N TYR A 54 -10.94 0.25 1.15
CA TYR A 54 -9.66 0.66 1.68
C TYR A 54 -9.69 2.13 2.12
N ILE A 55 -9.31 2.37 3.37
CA ILE A 55 -9.22 3.72 3.93
C ILE A 55 -7.93 4.36 3.44
N ASN A 56 -8.07 5.37 2.58
CA ASN A 56 -6.93 6.09 2.03
C ASN A 56 -6.83 7.45 2.70
N ASP A 57 -5.90 7.57 3.64
CA ASP A 57 -5.69 8.81 4.40
C ASP A 57 -4.78 9.81 3.67
N GLU A 58 -4.30 9.47 2.50
CA GLU A 58 -3.46 10.37 1.71
C GLU A 58 -4.31 11.35 0.93
N ASN A 59 -4.10 12.59 1.22
CA ASN A 59 -4.67 13.70 0.47
C ASN A 59 -3.58 14.50 -0.20
#